data_703f8765764dd4b68c95b541be241dda
#
_entry.id   703f8765764dd4b68c95b541be241dda
#
_cell.length_a   1.000
_cell.length_b   1.000
_cell.length_c   1.000
_cell.angle_alpha   90.00
_cell.angle_beta   90.00
_cell.angle_gamma   90.00
#
_symmetry.space_group_name_H-M   'P 1'
#
loop_
_entity.id
_entity.type
_entity.pdbx_description
1 polymer ?
#
loop_
_entity_poly.entity_id
_entity_poly.type
_entity_poly.pdbx_seq_one_letter_code
_entity_poly.pdbx_strand_id
1 'polypeptide(L)'
;GLERQVRLTTNIALNYVAEEKVFILNEPKHLALTWGIPLEAELETTLDNFYTKTRAYWRKWVMRTTIGQFHQEAVIRSALVLKLHQYQDTGAIIAATTTSLPESPGSTRNWDYRYCWIRDTHYTLKALNSLGHFTELQQYAHYIENIAINMGAKERFQPLYSITGDSKLVEKIMDLDGYLGEKPVRVGNQAYEHIQNDVYGQVLVSLLPLFVDLRLVEENRRDLLPMLMNILHQVEATMYEPDAGLWEFRNKAQQHSYTFLFHWAGAHAARKIAEMFRDFEMKELADKLIQQASEQLEKCFDEERGVYTQAIETKNLDASLLQLITMNYLDPNSDRAKKHVEVLEDELKTKEGLFYRYKHADDFGEPETTFLICAFWYVETLACIGRVEEAKEIFERLLTYRNHLGLLSEDVDAKTGSQWGNFPQAYSHVGLVNAAFAISKRLDTQIFL
;
A
#
# COMPACT_ATOMS: atom_id res chain seq x y z
N GLY A 1 -11.11 28.45 -8.23
CA GLY A 1 -11.71 28.75 -6.94
C GLY A 1 -12.65 27.65 -6.48
N LEU A 2 -12.89 27.53 -5.19
CA LEU A 2 -13.85 26.54 -4.67
C LEU A 2 -15.28 26.96 -5.09
N GLU A 3 -16.00 26.08 -5.75
CA GLU A 3 -17.42 26.32 -6.11
C GLU A 3 -18.35 26.38 -4.89
N ARG A 4 -17.89 25.85 -3.74
CA ARG A 4 -18.64 25.81 -2.49
C ARG A 4 -17.94 26.59 -1.39
N GLN A 5 -18.74 27.25 -0.55
CA GLN A 5 -18.22 28.01 0.58
C GLN A 5 -17.82 27.08 1.73
N VAL A 6 -16.67 27.36 2.34
CA VAL A 6 -16.29 26.82 3.64
C VAL A 6 -16.68 27.85 4.70
N ARG A 7 -17.36 27.40 5.76
CA ARG A 7 -17.84 28.25 6.84
C ARG A 7 -17.33 27.76 8.19
N LEU A 8 -16.79 28.69 8.95
CA LEU A 8 -16.44 28.48 10.36
C LEU A 8 -17.57 28.97 11.25
N THR A 9 -18.08 28.10 12.11
CA THR A 9 -18.99 28.42 13.21
C THR A 9 -18.25 28.19 14.52
N THR A 10 -18.23 29.19 15.43
CA THR A 10 -17.45 29.11 16.66
C THR A 10 -18.02 29.97 17.76
N ASN A 11 -17.77 29.62 19.04
CA ASN A 11 -18.01 30.44 20.20
C ASN A 11 -16.80 31.34 20.59
N ILE A 12 -15.75 31.38 19.77
CA ILE A 12 -14.65 32.34 19.87
C ILE A 12 -15.09 33.64 19.17
N ALA A 13 -14.76 34.78 19.74
CA ALA A 13 -15.03 36.08 19.10
C ALA A 13 -14.37 36.14 17.72
N LEU A 14 -15.14 36.42 16.66
CA LEU A 14 -14.67 36.37 15.28
C LEU A 14 -13.47 37.29 14.99
N ASN A 15 -13.38 38.43 15.66
CA ASN A 15 -12.23 39.34 15.56
C ASN A 15 -10.95 38.69 16.12
N TYR A 16 -11.05 37.80 17.11
CA TYR A 16 -9.87 37.06 17.62
C TYR A 16 -9.40 36.03 16.60
N VAL A 17 -10.35 35.38 15.92
CA VAL A 17 -10.02 34.41 14.86
C VAL A 17 -9.39 35.16 13.65
N ALA A 18 -10.01 36.26 13.20
CA ALA A 18 -9.55 36.99 12.01
C ALA A 18 -8.21 37.70 12.21
N GLU A 19 -7.90 38.14 13.43
CA GLU A 19 -6.66 38.87 13.76
C GLU A 19 -5.62 37.96 14.47
N GLU A 20 -5.88 36.63 14.56
CA GLU A 20 -5.00 35.64 15.20
C GLU A 20 -4.59 36.03 16.63
N LYS A 21 -5.51 36.64 17.38
CA LYS A 21 -5.22 37.13 18.73
C LYS A 21 -5.03 35.99 19.72
N VAL A 22 -4.00 36.12 20.53
CA VAL A 22 -3.77 35.24 21.69
C VAL A 22 -4.81 35.57 22.79
N PHE A 23 -5.41 34.54 23.36
CA PHE A 23 -6.36 34.65 24.48
C PHE A 23 -6.15 33.51 25.49
N ILE A 24 -6.61 33.70 26.71
CA ILE A 24 -6.55 32.68 27.75
C ILE A 24 -7.71 31.69 27.58
N LEU A 25 -7.39 30.42 27.48
CA LEU A 25 -8.37 29.33 27.41
C LEU A 25 -8.81 28.94 28.82
N ASN A 26 -9.86 29.56 29.32
CA ASN A 26 -10.44 29.32 30.64
C ASN A 26 -11.75 28.49 30.62
N GLU A 27 -12.27 28.21 29.44
CA GLU A 27 -13.45 27.39 29.18
C GLU A 27 -13.33 26.67 27.83
N PRO A 28 -14.06 25.58 27.57
CA PRO A 28 -14.04 24.90 26.29
C PRO A 28 -14.42 25.85 25.15
N LYS A 29 -13.66 25.82 24.07
CA LYS A 29 -13.97 26.53 22.82
C LYS A 29 -14.30 25.54 21.73
N HIS A 30 -15.36 25.85 20.99
CA HIS A 30 -15.94 24.98 19.97
C HIS A 30 -15.77 25.62 18.59
N LEU A 31 -15.34 24.83 17.62
CA LEU A 31 -15.18 25.22 16.23
C LEU A 31 -15.77 24.15 15.34
N ALA A 32 -16.69 24.53 14.46
CA ALA A 32 -17.22 23.68 13.42
C ALA A 32 -16.89 24.26 12.05
N LEU A 33 -16.15 23.50 11.24
CA LEU A 33 -15.87 23.84 9.84
C LEU A 33 -16.83 23.05 8.95
N THR A 34 -17.72 23.75 8.24
CA THR A 34 -18.70 23.13 7.36
C THR A 34 -18.44 23.47 5.90
N TRP A 35 -18.76 22.54 5.02
CA TRP A 35 -18.59 22.65 3.58
C TRP A 35 -19.94 22.68 2.88
N GLY A 36 -20.22 23.78 2.17
CA GLY A 36 -21.43 23.92 1.36
C GLY A 36 -22.72 24.17 2.14
N ILE A 37 -22.91 23.52 3.29
CA ILE A 37 -24.11 23.65 4.14
C ILE A 37 -23.71 24.28 5.48
N PRO A 38 -24.40 25.32 5.96
CA PRO A 38 -24.15 25.92 7.27
C PRO A 38 -24.56 24.98 8.40
N LEU A 39 -23.96 25.15 9.57
CA LEU A 39 -24.45 24.55 10.80
C LEU A 39 -25.66 25.36 11.26
N GLU A 40 -26.85 24.74 11.27
CA GLU A 40 -28.13 25.37 11.67
C GLU A 40 -28.57 24.95 13.08
N ALA A 41 -27.78 24.08 13.73
CA ALA A 41 -28.05 23.60 15.08
C ALA A 41 -27.17 24.29 16.13
N GLU A 42 -27.56 24.16 17.40
CA GLU A 42 -26.77 24.65 18.53
C GLU A 42 -25.35 23.97 18.51
N LEU A 43 -24.30 24.80 18.60
CA LEU A 43 -22.91 24.39 18.31
C LEU A 43 -22.41 23.33 19.30
N GLU A 44 -22.50 23.58 20.58
CA GLU A 44 -21.92 22.73 21.64
C GLU A 44 -22.55 21.34 21.64
N THR A 45 -23.88 21.28 21.74
CA THR A 45 -24.65 20.03 21.72
C THR A 45 -24.37 19.23 20.42
N THR A 46 -24.23 19.94 19.30
CA THR A 46 -23.95 19.29 18.02
C THR A 46 -22.57 18.64 18.03
N LEU A 47 -21.56 19.35 18.48
CA LEU A 47 -20.19 18.82 18.53
C LEU A 47 -20.04 17.66 19.52
N ASP A 48 -20.70 17.73 20.69
CA ASP A 48 -20.74 16.63 21.65
C ASP A 48 -21.38 15.37 21.07
N ASN A 49 -22.49 15.55 20.34
CA ASN A 49 -23.13 14.46 19.62
C ASN A 49 -22.23 13.87 18.53
N PHE A 50 -21.55 14.69 17.74
CA PHE A 50 -20.59 14.24 16.72
C PHE A 50 -19.44 13.47 17.35
N TYR A 51 -18.82 13.99 18.42
CA TYR A 51 -17.77 13.33 19.16
C TYR A 51 -18.21 11.95 19.66
N THR A 52 -19.36 11.89 20.34
CA THR A 52 -19.90 10.64 20.89
C THR A 52 -20.19 9.61 19.80
N LYS A 53 -20.83 10.02 18.70
CA LYS A 53 -21.13 9.13 17.56
C LYS A 53 -19.84 8.66 16.87
N THR A 54 -18.89 9.56 16.63
CA THR A 54 -17.60 9.23 16.01
C THR A 54 -16.82 8.22 16.86
N ARG A 55 -16.74 8.47 18.18
CA ARG A 55 -16.09 7.53 19.11
C ARG A 55 -16.77 6.16 19.12
N ALA A 56 -18.11 6.13 19.14
CA ALA A 56 -18.87 4.89 19.10
C ALA A 56 -18.67 4.11 17.81
N TYR A 57 -18.63 4.81 16.65
CA TYR A 57 -18.34 4.23 15.35
C TYR A 57 -16.97 3.52 15.33
N TRP A 58 -15.91 4.23 15.72
CA TRP A 58 -14.55 3.67 15.71
C TRP A 58 -14.38 2.52 16.69
N ARG A 59 -14.96 2.62 17.89
CA ARG A 59 -14.95 1.48 18.83
C ARG A 59 -15.65 0.25 18.28
N LYS A 60 -16.83 0.43 17.68
CA LYS A 60 -17.58 -0.67 17.05
C LYS A 60 -16.79 -1.31 15.89
N TRP A 61 -16.09 -0.49 15.11
CA TRP A 61 -15.27 -0.98 14.00
C TRP A 61 -14.08 -1.79 14.52
N VAL A 62 -13.31 -1.27 15.49
CA VAL A 62 -12.20 -1.99 16.11
C VAL A 62 -12.63 -3.30 16.77
N MET A 63 -13.78 -3.34 17.43
CA MET A 63 -14.28 -4.55 18.09
C MET A 63 -14.59 -5.71 17.11
N ARG A 64 -14.66 -5.44 15.83
CA ARG A 64 -14.85 -6.46 14.77
C ARG A 64 -13.54 -6.88 14.12
N THR A 65 -12.42 -6.28 14.53
CA THR A 65 -11.11 -6.56 13.97
C THR A 65 -10.57 -7.87 14.52
N THR A 66 -10.16 -8.77 13.64
CA THR A 66 -9.37 -9.95 14.00
C THR A 66 -7.95 -9.50 14.31
N ILE A 67 -7.45 -9.82 15.50
CA ILE A 67 -6.08 -9.49 15.91
C ILE A 67 -5.40 -10.68 16.57
N GLY A 68 -4.07 -10.81 16.36
CA GLY A 68 -3.22 -11.75 17.10
C GLY A 68 -2.86 -11.21 18.48
N GLN A 69 -2.10 -11.96 19.26
CA GLN A 69 -1.59 -11.50 20.57
C GLN A 69 -0.39 -10.57 20.44
N PHE A 70 0.36 -10.68 19.34
CA PHE A 70 1.60 -9.95 19.15
C PHE A 70 1.33 -8.47 18.82
N HIS A 71 1.76 -7.58 19.69
CA HIS A 71 1.66 -6.11 19.56
C HIS A 71 0.29 -5.56 19.14
N GLN A 72 -0.78 -6.01 19.81
CA GLN A 72 -2.17 -5.65 19.52
C GLN A 72 -2.39 -4.14 19.37
N GLU A 73 -1.81 -3.32 20.25
CA GLU A 73 -1.96 -1.84 20.18
C GLU A 73 -1.48 -1.29 18.84
N ALA A 74 -0.29 -1.72 18.39
CA ALA A 74 0.28 -1.29 17.12
C ALA A 74 -0.56 -1.76 15.91
N VAL A 75 -1.06 -3.00 15.95
CA VAL A 75 -1.93 -3.56 14.92
C VAL A 75 -3.26 -2.80 14.86
N ILE A 76 -3.91 -2.53 16.00
CA ILE A 76 -5.16 -1.77 16.06
C ILE A 76 -4.94 -0.34 15.54
N ARG A 77 -3.86 0.32 15.93
CA ARG A 77 -3.53 1.67 15.42
C ARG A 77 -3.35 1.65 13.91
N SER A 78 -2.63 0.69 13.39
CA SER A 78 -2.43 0.55 11.95
C SER A 78 -3.73 0.23 11.21
N ALA A 79 -4.58 -0.63 11.75
CA ALA A 79 -5.90 -0.90 11.18
C ALA A 79 -6.78 0.36 11.06
N LEU A 80 -6.78 1.21 12.10
CA LEU A 80 -7.47 2.50 12.08
C LEU A 80 -6.91 3.45 11.01
N VAL A 81 -5.58 3.49 10.84
CA VAL A 81 -4.94 4.28 9.79
C VAL A 81 -5.38 3.79 8.40
N LEU A 82 -5.33 2.48 8.15
CA LEU A 82 -5.75 1.92 6.86
C LEU A 82 -7.22 2.25 6.55
N LYS A 83 -8.11 2.14 7.54
CA LYS A 83 -9.51 2.54 7.35
C LYS A 83 -9.67 4.02 7.03
N LEU A 84 -8.86 4.91 7.62
CA LEU A 84 -8.88 6.34 7.34
C LEU A 84 -8.37 6.70 5.94
N HIS A 85 -7.57 5.84 5.32
CA HIS A 85 -7.10 6.02 3.94
C HIS A 85 -8.12 5.59 2.89
N GLN A 86 -9.16 4.86 3.28
CA GLN A 86 -10.22 4.46 2.37
C GLN A 86 -11.27 5.57 2.22
N TYR A 87 -11.48 6.02 0.98
CA TYR A 87 -12.60 6.91 0.65
C TYR A 87 -13.89 6.10 0.59
N GLN A 88 -14.80 6.37 1.51
CA GLN A 88 -15.97 5.52 1.74
C GLN A 88 -16.94 5.47 0.55
N ASP A 89 -17.08 6.57 -0.20
CA ASP A 89 -18.07 6.67 -1.28
C ASP A 89 -17.73 5.81 -2.50
N THR A 90 -16.43 5.58 -2.75
CA THR A 90 -15.97 4.79 -3.91
C THR A 90 -15.25 3.51 -3.54
N GLY A 91 -14.70 3.42 -2.31
CA GLY A 91 -13.84 2.32 -1.89
C GLY A 91 -12.36 2.51 -2.21
N ALA A 92 -11.98 3.56 -2.93
CA ALA A 92 -10.58 3.87 -3.25
C ALA A 92 -9.74 4.03 -1.99
N ILE A 93 -8.46 3.60 -2.03
CA ILE A 93 -7.53 3.69 -0.90
C ILE A 93 -6.33 4.51 -1.34
N ILE A 94 -6.09 5.65 -0.67
CA ILE A 94 -4.98 6.54 -0.97
C ILE A 94 -3.68 6.08 -0.30
N ALA A 95 -2.53 6.39 -0.93
CA ALA A 95 -1.22 6.00 -0.40
C ALA A 95 -0.85 6.75 0.88
N ALA A 96 -1.14 8.06 0.96
CA ALA A 96 -0.99 8.86 2.16
C ALA A 96 -1.99 10.03 2.19
N THR A 97 -2.21 10.61 3.37
CA THR A 97 -3.11 11.77 3.53
C THR A 97 -2.44 13.11 3.20
N THR A 98 -1.17 13.11 2.87
CA THR A 98 -0.36 14.29 2.60
C THR A 98 0.19 14.33 1.18
N THR A 99 0.68 15.48 0.80
CA THR A 99 1.48 15.70 -0.41
C THR A 99 2.80 16.36 -0.06
N SER A 100 3.84 16.06 -0.85
CA SER A 100 5.09 16.81 -0.93
C SER A 100 5.89 16.90 0.38
N LEU A 101 5.73 15.95 1.27
CA LEU A 101 6.69 15.75 2.35
C LEU A 101 7.94 15.07 1.77
N PRO A 102 9.14 15.60 1.97
CA PRO A 102 10.36 15.09 1.34
C PRO A 102 10.77 13.73 1.91
N GLU A 103 11.30 12.84 1.05
CA GLU A 103 11.81 11.52 1.46
C GLU A 103 13.09 11.62 2.32
N SER A 104 13.85 12.72 2.17
CA SER A 104 15.03 13.04 2.98
C SER A 104 15.28 14.54 3.00
N PRO A 105 16.09 15.08 3.96
CA PRO A 105 16.48 16.47 3.98
C PRO A 105 17.15 16.89 2.67
N GLY A 106 16.71 18.00 2.08
CA GLY A 106 17.25 18.52 0.82
C GLY A 106 16.83 17.75 -0.44
N SER A 107 15.98 16.75 -0.30
CA SER A 107 15.51 15.93 -1.43
C SER A 107 14.46 16.65 -2.26
N THR A 108 14.47 16.40 -3.58
CA THR A 108 13.40 16.80 -4.50
C THR A 108 12.34 15.70 -4.70
N ARG A 109 12.43 14.58 -3.98
CA ARG A 109 11.50 13.45 -3.98
C ARG A 109 10.29 13.80 -3.12
N ASN A 110 9.44 14.70 -3.59
CA ASN A 110 8.31 15.30 -2.88
C ASN A 110 7.04 15.02 -3.71
N TRP A 111 6.36 13.91 -3.49
CA TRP A 111 5.27 13.43 -4.34
C TRP A 111 3.90 13.69 -3.73
N ASP A 112 2.87 13.76 -4.56
CA ASP A 112 1.47 13.79 -4.10
C ASP A 112 0.94 12.36 -3.96
N TYR A 113 0.72 11.91 -2.71
CA TYR A 113 0.27 10.56 -2.38
C TYR A 113 -1.23 10.47 -2.06
N ARG A 114 -2.00 11.50 -2.33
CA ARG A 114 -3.45 11.51 -2.12
C ARG A 114 -4.22 10.78 -3.24
N TYR A 115 -3.56 9.87 -3.93
CA TYR A 115 -4.09 9.04 -5.01
C TYR A 115 -4.06 7.56 -4.64
N CYS A 116 -4.82 6.78 -5.41
CA CYS A 116 -5.00 5.35 -5.20
C CYS A 116 -4.09 4.56 -6.15
N TRP A 117 -2.96 4.05 -5.64
CA TRP A 117 -2.11 3.09 -6.33
C TRP A 117 -2.73 1.69 -6.29
N ILE A 118 -2.79 1.02 -7.41
CA ILE A 118 -3.26 -0.37 -7.48
C ILE A 118 -2.37 -1.28 -6.63
N ARG A 119 -1.06 -1.09 -6.68
CA ARG A 119 -0.08 -1.82 -5.88
C ARG A 119 -0.31 -1.67 -4.37
N ASP A 120 -0.40 -0.44 -3.89
CA ASP A 120 -0.58 -0.13 -2.47
C ASP A 120 -1.90 -0.67 -1.95
N THR A 121 -2.93 -0.59 -2.78
CA THR A 121 -4.25 -1.12 -2.47
C THR A 121 -4.24 -2.63 -2.35
N HIS A 122 -3.53 -3.36 -3.23
CA HIS A 122 -3.39 -4.80 -3.12
C HIS A 122 -2.87 -5.22 -1.73
N TYR A 123 -1.78 -4.62 -1.27
CA TYR A 123 -1.20 -4.94 0.04
C TYR A 123 -2.10 -4.51 1.20
N THR A 124 -2.80 -3.38 1.05
CA THR A 124 -3.78 -2.91 2.04
C THR A 124 -4.96 -3.89 2.15
N LEU A 125 -5.46 -4.41 1.03
CA LEU A 125 -6.53 -5.42 1.04
C LEU A 125 -6.07 -6.73 1.68
N LYS A 126 -4.83 -7.17 1.44
CA LYS A 126 -4.25 -8.32 2.15
C LYS A 126 -4.28 -8.11 3.66
N ALA A 127 -3.89 -6.93 4.14
CA ALA A 127 -3.92 -6.58 5.55
C ALA A 127 -5.36 -6.54 6.10
N LEU A 128 -6.28 -5.85 5.41
CA LEU A 128 -7.69 -5.75 5.80
C LEU A 128 -8.41 -7.10 5.79
N ASN A 129 -8.08 -7.97 4.84
CA ASN A 129 -8.57 -9.35 4.82
C ASN A 129 -8.11 -10.14 6.05
N SER A 130 -6.83 -10.03 6.41
CA SER A 130 -6.28 -10.66 7.62
C SER A 130 -6.92 -10.13 8.90
N LEU A 131 -7.26 -8.84 8.93
CA LEU A 131 -7.98 -8.17 10.01
C LEU A 131 -9.50 -8.47 10.02
N GLY A 132 -10.03 -9.17 9.01
CA GLY A 132 -11.46 -9.53 8.91
C GLY A 132 -12.37 -8.42 8.42
N HIS A 133 -11.84 -7.36 7.80
CA HIS A 133 -12.60 -6.20 7.30
C HIS A 133 -13.02 -6.39 5.84
N PHE A 134 -14.01 -7.25 5.61
CA PHE A 134 -14.46 -7.63 4.26
C PHE A 134 -15.28 -6.56 3.55
N THR A 135 -15.96 -5.66 4.28
CA THR A 135 -16.70 -4.56 3.67
C THR A 135 -15.79 -3.65 2.85
N GLU A 136 -14.62 -3.37 3.37
CA GLU A 136 -13.60 -2.55 2.71
C GLU A 136 -13.10 -3.21 1.43
N LEU A 137 -12.93 -4.52 1.44
CA LEU A 137 -12.52 -5.31 0.29
C LEU A 137 -13.61 -5.30 -0.81
N GLN A 138 -14.88 -5.44 -0.44
CA GLN A 138 -15.99 -5.36 -1.39
C GLN A 138 -16.11 -3.97 -2.02
N GLN A 139 -15.98 -2.91 -1.23
CA GLN A 139 -16.02 -1.54 -1.73
C GLN A 139 -14.90 -1.28 -2.75
N TYR A 140 -13.70 -1.79 -2.49
CA TYR A 140 -12.61 -1.69 -3.45
C TYR A 140 -12.89 -2.47 -4.74
N ALA A 141 -13.47 -3.65 -4.66
CA ALA A 141 -13.84 -4.42 -5.85
C ALA A 141 -14.77 -3.62 -6.77
N HIS A 142 -15.77 -2.93 -6.20
CA HIS A 142 -16.63 -2.03 -6.97
C HIS A 142 -15.87 -0.85 -7.56
N TYR A 143 -14.86 -0.31 -6.85
CA TYR A 143 -14.01 0.74 -7.39
C TYR A 143 -13.22 0.26 -8.62
N ILE A 144 -12.61 -0.93 -8.58
CA ILE A 144 -11.90 -1.53 -9.71
C ILE A 144 -12.85 -1.87 -10.86
N GLU A 145 -14.01 -2.42 -10.56
CA GLU A 145 -15.06 -2.71 -11.54
C GLU A 145 -15.47 -1.45 -12.31
N ASN A 146 -15.71 -0.36 -11.60
CA ASN A 146 -16.05 0.93 -12.22
C ASN A 146 -14.90 1.46 -13.11
N ILE A 147 -13.65 1.32 -12.71
CA ILE A 147 -12.50 1.67 -13.55
C ILE A 147 -12.51 0.80 -14.82
N ALA A 148 -12.67 -0.52 -14.68
CA ALA A 148 -12.64 -1.45 -15.79
C ALA A 148 -13.80 -1.23 -16.80
N ILE A 149 -14.99 -0.91 -16.30
CA ILE A 149 -16.16 -0.60 -17.16
C ILE A 149 -15.93 0.70 -17.94
N ASN A 150 -15.31 1.69 -17.34
CA ASN A 150 -15.07 2.99 -17.98
C ASN A 150 -13.83 3.00 -18.89
N MET A 151 -13.01 1.96 -18.83
CA MET A 151 -11.82 1.82 -19.67
C MET A 151 -12.19 1.47 -21.11
N GLY A 152 -11.62 2.19 -22.07
CA GLY A 152 -11.75 1.85 -23.49
C GLY A 152 -11.05 0.53 -23.83
N ALA A 153 -11.55 -0.18 -24.85
CA ALA A 153 -11.06 -1.52 -25.25
C ALA A 153 -9.55 -1.61 -25.58
N LYS A 154 -8.86 -0.47 -25.74
CA LYS A 154 -7.42 -0.37 -26.04
C LYS A 154 -6.63 0.35 -24.94
N GLU A 155 -7.27 0.74 -23.87
CA GLU A 155 -6.60 1.41 -22.76
C GLU A 155 -5.96 0.39 -21.82
N ARG A 156 -4.85 0.80 -21.19
CA ARG A 156 -4.16 0.00 -20.16
C ARG A 156 -4.63 0.44 -18.78
N PHE A 157 -4.63 -0.48 -17.83
CA PHE A 157 -4.67 -0.08 -16.43
C PHE A 157 -3.47 0.80 -16.13
N GLN A 158 -3.74 1.93 -15.47
CA GLN A 158 -2.69 2.81 -14.96
C GLN A 158 -2.26 2.37 -13.56
N PRO A 159 -1.04 2.73 -13.14
CA PRO A 159 -0.58 2.39 -11.79
C PRO A 159 -1.43 3.03 -10.68
N LEU A 160 -2.02 4.19 -10.95
CA LEU A 160 -2.80 4.93 -9.95
C LEU A 160 -3.95 5.72 -10.58
N TYR A 161 -4.95 6.01 -9.74
CA TYR A 161 -6.16 6.76 -10.08
C TYR A 161 -6.52 7.75 -8.97
N SER A 162 -7.39 8.74 -9.28
CA SER A 162 -8.01 9.56 -8.24
C SER A 162 -8.99 8.75 -7.39
N ILE A 163 -9.42 9.27 -6.25
CA ILE A 163 -10.46 8.64 -5.42
C ILE A 163 -11.81 8.49 -6.14
N THR A 164 -12.01 9.17 -7.26
CA THR A 164 -13.20 9.12 -8.12
C THR A 164 -12.99 8.28 -9.39
N GLY A 165 -11.80 7.69 -9.56
CA GLY A 165 -11.47 6.85 -10.71
C GLY A 165 -10.90 7.60 -11.92
N ASP A 166 -10.59 8.91 -11.77
CA ASP A 166 -9.98 9.66 -12.86
C ASP A 166 -8.56 9.16 -13.13
N SER A 167 -8.23 9.00 -14.41
CA SER A 167 -6.94 8.50 -14.88
C SER A 167 -5.94 9.62 -15.20
N LYS A 168 -6.40 10.86 -15.39
CA LYS A 168 -5.54 12.00 -15.77
C LYS A 168 -5.15 12.82 -14.57
N LEU A 169 -3.96 12.56 -14.02
CA LEU A 169 -3.47 13.13 -12.77
C LEU A 169 -2.28 14.08 -13.00
N VAL A 170 -2.43 15.04 -13.91
CA VAL A 170 -1.34 15.92 -14.35
C VAL A 170 -0.63 16.58 -13.16
N GLU A 171 0.68 16.32 -13.04
CA GLU A 171 1.52 16.89 -12.02
C GLU A 171 1.74 18.41 -12.26
N LYS A 172 1.56 19.18 -11.21
CA LYS A 172 1.77 20.65 -11.22
C LYS A 172 2.59 21.06 -10.01
N ILE A 173 3.57 21.92 -10.22
CA ILE A 173 4.34 22.57 -9.15
C ILE A 173 3.54 23.77 -8.65
N MET A 174 3.34 23.83 -7.35
CA MET A 174 2.68 24.94 -6.66
C MET A 174 3.72 25.92 -6.11
N ASP A 175 3.40 27.21 -6.14
CA ASP A 175 4.24 28.25 -5.52
C ASP A 175 3.97 28.29 -4.00
N LEU A 176 4.56 27.33 -3.30
CA LEU A 176 4.51 27.17 -1.85
C LEU A 176 5.90 26.82 -1.33
N ASP A 177 6.19 27.20 -0.08
CA ASP A 177 7.52 26.97 0.51
C ASP A 177 7.83 25.51 0.84
N GLY A 178 6.79 24.68 1.04
CA GLY A 178 6.95 23.29 1.43
C GLY A 178 7.29 23.09 2.91
N TYR A 179 7.35 21.82 3.31
CA TYR A 179 7.71 21.43 4.67
C TYR A 179 9.19 21.75 4.93
N LEU A 180 9.48 22.53 5.96
CA LEU A 180 10.84 23.02 6.31
C LEU A 180 11.55 23.77 5.16
N GLY A 181 10.79 24.35 4.21
CA GLY A 181 11.34 25.02 3.04
C GLY A 181 11.72 24.08 1.89
N GLU A 182 11.47 22.79 2.02
CA GLU A 182 11.80 21.79 1.01
C GLU A 182 10.85 21.85 -0.19
N LYS A 183 11.39 22.00 -1.38
CA LYS A 183 10.67 22.15 -2.65
C LYS A 183 11.00 20.99 -3.60
N PRO A 184 10.13 20.75 -4.58
CA PRO A 184 8.88 21.43 -4.93
C PRO A 184 7.66 20.91 -4.14
N VAL A 185 6.60 21.73 -4.04
CA VAL A 185 5.28 21.28 -3.62
C VAL A 185 4.49 20.91 -4.87
N ARG A 186 3.95 19.68 -4.92
CA ARG A 186 3.26 19.14 -6.09
C ARG A 186 1.78 18.86 -5.81
N VAL A 187 0.98 18.98 -6.85
CA VAL A 187 -0.39 18.47 -6.94
C VAL A 187 -0.49 17.67 -8.23
N GLY A 188 -1.11 16.50 -8.18
CA GLY A 188 -1.01 15.53 -9.27
C GLY A 188 0.23 14.65 -9.12
N ASN A 189 0.33 13.61 -9.93
CA ASN A 189 1.47 12.69 -9.87
C ASN A 189 1.75 12.11 -11.25
N GLN A 190 2.95 12.37 -11.78
CA GLN A 190 3.34 11.95 -13.13
C GLN A 190 3.40 10.42 -13.29
N ALA A 191 3.44 9.64 -12.21
CA ALA A 191 3.42 8.18 -12.30
C ALA A 191 2.17 7.64 -13.02
N TYR A 192 1.10 8.45 -13.20
CA TYR A 192 -0.07 8.04 -14.01
C TYR A 192 0.28 7.75 -15.47
N GLU A 193 1.41 8.27 -15.98
CA GLU A 193 1.89 8.04 -17.34
C GLU A 193 2.78 6.80 -17.46
N HIS A 194 3.19 6.19 -16.33
CA HIS A 194 4.08 5.05 -16.35
C HIS A 194 3.35 3.78 -16.81
N ILE A 195 4.09 2.94 -17.53
CA ILE A 195 3.68 1.57 -17.80
C ILE A 195 4.20 0.73 -16.64
N GLN A 196 3.29 0.10 -15.89
CA GLN A 196 3.58 -0.85 -14.81
C GLN A 196 2.72 -2.09 -15.05
N ASN A 197 3.31 -3.16 -15.59
CA ASN A 197 2.56 -4.33 -16.03
C ASN A 197 2.17 -5.27 -14.87
N ASP A 198 2.79 -5.10 -13.69
CA ASP A 198 2.42 -5.80 -12.47
C ASP A 198 0.99 -5.51 -11.97
N VAL A 199 0.40 -4.37 -12.37
CA VAL A 199 -0.97 -3.98 -11.97
C VAL A 199 -2.02 -5.02 -12.33
N TYR A 200 -1.88 -5.70 -13.46
CA TYR A 200 -2.85 -6.73 -13.91
C TYR A 200 -2.87 -7.91 -12.94
N GLY A 201 -1.70 -8.41 -12.56
CA GLY A 201 -1.56 -9.47 -11.57
C GLY A 201 -2.04 -9.06 -10.19
N GLN A 202 -1.76 -7.82 -9.77
CA GLN A 202 -2.20 -7.27 -8.50
C GLN A 202 -3.73 -7.21 -8.40
N VAL A 203 -4.41 -6.79 -9.45
CA VAL A 203 -5.88 -6.79 -9.49
C VAL A 203 -6.43 -8.20 -9.35
N LEU A 204 -5.91 -9.18 -10.11
CA LEU A 204 -6.36 -10.58 -10.03
C LEU A 204 -6.19 -11.17 -8.63
N VAL A 205 -5.03 -10.97 -8.00
CA VAL A 205 -4.78 -11.43 -6.63
C VAL A 205 -5.68 -10.74 -5.62
N SER A 206 -5.89 -9.43 -5.77
CA SER A 206 -6.71 -8.63 -4.85
C SER A 206 -8.18 -9.03 -4.87
N LEU A 207 -8.70 -9.41 -6.05
CA LEU A 207 -10.08 -9.83 -6.21
C LEU A 207 -10.32 -11.30 -5.84
N LEU A 208 -9.29 -12.13 -5.78
CA LEU A 208 -9.41 -13.56 -5.50
C LEU A 208 -10.32 -13.88 -4.30
N PRO A 209 -10.21 -13.23 -3.13
CA PRO A 209 -11.06 -13.54 -1.97
C PRO A 209 -12.56 -13.41 -2.27
N LEU A 210 -12.96 -12.48 -3.13
CA LEU A 210 -14.37 -12.27 -3.50
C LEU A 210 -14.99 -13.45 -4.24
N PHE A 211 -14.17 -14.28 -4.86
CA PHE A 211 -14.61 -15.45 -5.63
C PHE A 211 -14.48 -16.76 -4.85
N VAL A 212 -13.53 -16.84 -3.91
CA VAL A 212 -13.19 -18.10 -3.24
C VAL A 212 -13.62 -18.16 -1.77
N ASP A 213 -13.85 -17.01 -1.11
CA ASP A 213 -14.34 -16.98 0.25
C ASP A 213 -15.87 -17.00 0.27
N LEU A 214 -16.44 -18.12 0.72
CA LEU A 214 -17.89 -18.34 0.74
C LEU A 214 -18.67 -17.31 1.58
N ARG A 215 -18.00 -16.55 2.45
CA ARG A 215 -18.62 -15.45 3.21
C ARG A 215 -18.84 -14.20 2.35
N LEU A 216 -18.11 -14.09 1.23
CA LEU A 216 -18.10 -12.94 0.32
C LEU A 216 -18.78 -13.25 -1.03
N VAL A 217 -19.06 -14.53 -1.30
CA VAL A 217 -19.68 -14.94 -2.56
C VAL A 217 -21.12 -14.45 -2.59
N GLU A 218 -21.37 -13.46 -3.44
CA GLU A 218 -22.71 -13.05 -3.87
C GLU A 218 -23.18 -13.93 -5.02
N GLU A 219 -24.51 -14.14 -5.14
CA GLU A 219 -25.10 -15.12 -6.05
C GLU A 219 -24.72 -14.95 -7.55
N ASN A 220 -24.13 -13.83 -7.95
CA ASN A 220 -23.97 -13.49 -9.38
C ASN A 220 -22.59 -12.97 -9.81
N ARG A 221 -21.49 -13.39 -9.16
CA ARG A 221 -20.13 -12.95 -9.57
C ARG A 221 -19.64 -13.54 -10.90
N ARG A 222 -20.44 -14.39 -11.54
CA ARG A 222 -20.15 -14.85 -12.91
C ARG A 222 -20.07 -13.70 -13.91
N ASP A 223 -20.76 -12.60 -13.64
CA ASP A 223 -20.78 -11.42 -14.50
C ASP A 223 -19.40 -10.73 -14.59
N LEU A 224 -18.53 -10.95 -13.61
CA LEU A 224 -17.16 -10.41 -13.58
C LEU A 224 -16.14 -11.31 -14.30
N LEU A 225 -16.46 -12.55 -14.65
CA LEU A 225 -15.53 -13.47 -15.32
C LEU A 225 -14.99 -12.91 -16.64
N PRO A 226 -15.80 -12.27 -17.51
CA PRO A 226 -15.29 -11.64 -18.73
C PRO A 226 -14.26 -10.53 -18.44
N MET A 227 -14.45 -9.73 -17.39
CA MET A 227 -13.51 -8.72 -16.98
C MET A 227 -12.18 -9.36 -16.52
N LEU A 228 -12.24 -10.41 -15.69
CA LEU A 228 -11.05 -11.13 -15.22
C LEU A 228 -10.31 -11.80 -16.40
N MET A 229 -11.05 -12.35 -17.36
CA MET A 229 -10.47 -12.93 -18.58
C MET A 229 -9.75 -11.86 -19.41
N ASN A 230 -10.33 -10.67 -19.57
CA ASN A 230 -9.67 -9.55 -20.23
C ASN A 230 -8.38 -9.13 -19.52
N ILE A 231 -8.39 -9.06 -18.17
CA ILE A 231 -7.19 -8.75 -17.40
C ILE A 231 -6.12 -9.85 -17.59
N LEU A 232 -6.52 -11.11 -17.63
CA LEU A 232 -5.61 -12.23 -17.86
C LEU A 232 -4.98 -12.17 -19.27
N HIS A 233 -5.74 -11.77 -20.30
CA HIS A 233 -5.21 -11.49 -21.64
C HIS A 233 -4.23 -10.30 -21.64
N GLN A 234 -4.42 -9.30 -20.79
CA GLN A 234 -3.42 -8.23 -20.65
C GLN A 234 -2.12 -8.76 -20.01
N VAL A 235 -2.19 -9.66 -19.03
CA VAL A 235 -1.00 -10.37 -18.53
C VAL A 235 -0.28 -11.11 -19.66
N GLU A 236 -1.02 -11.80 -20.54
CA GLU A 236 -0.43 -12.48 -21.70
C GLU A 236 0.25 -11.50 -22.66
N ALA A 237 -0.44 -10.42 -23.01
CA ALA A 237 0.04 -9.42 -23.96
C ALA A 237 1.29 -8.68 -23.45
N THR A 238 1.40 -8.48 -22.13
CA THR A 238 2.48 -7.69 -21.50
C THR A 238 3.62 -8.56 -20.92
N MET A 239 3.53 -9.88 -21.00
CA MET A 239 4.46 -10.83 -20.40
C MET A 239 5.93 -10.52 -20.68
N TYR A 240 6.23 -10.04 -21.86
CA TYR A 240 7.62 -9.78 -22.32
C TYR A 240 7.88 -8.28 -22.55
N GLU A 241 6.97 -7.41 -22.19
CA GLU A 241 7.15 -5.98 -22.33
C GLU A 241 7.94 -5.42 -21.15
N PRO A 242 8.97 -4.58 -21.39
CA PRO A 242 9.62 -3.85 -20.32
C PRO A 242 8.69 -2.77 -19.76
N ASP A 243 8.81 -2.49 -18.48
CA ASP A 243 8.03 -1.49 -17.78
C ASP A 243 8.87 -0.63 -16.80
N ALA A 244 8.23 0.34 -16.13
CA ALA A 244 8.90 1.23 -15.18
C ALA A 244 9.21 0.54 -13.84
N GLY A 245 8.65 -0.66 -13.61
CA GLY A 245 8.79 -1.42 -12.38
C GLY A 245 8.10 -0.78 -11.17
N LEU A 246 8.13 -1.51 -10.09
CA LEU A 246 7.57 -1.12 -8.77
C LEU A 246 8.07 0.26 -8.30
N TRP A 247 9.33 0.58 -8.58
CA TRP A 247 9.99 1.79 -8.08
C TRP A 247 9.81 3.02 -9.00
N GLU A 248 9.03 2.86 -10.09
CA GLU A 248 8.59 3.96 -10.94
C GLU A 248 9.73 4.70 -11.63
N PHE A 249 10.70 3.93 -12.18
CA PHE A 249 11.82 4.52 -12.94
C PHE A 249 11.31 5.32 -14.14
N ARG A 250 11.67 6.61 -14.22
CA ARG A 250 11.15 7.52 -15.23
C ARG A 250 11.82 7.38 -16.59
N ASN A 251 13.12 7.07 -16.59
CA ASN A 251 13.95 7.00 -17.80
C ASN A 251 14.45 5.60 -18.14
N LYS A 252 13.94 4.58 -17.44
CA LYS A 252 14.40 3.20 -17.57
C LYS A 252 13.24 2.23 -17.53
N ALA A 253 13.01 1.51 -18.62
CA ALA A 253 12.08 0.39 -18.66
C ALA A 253 12.88 -0.92 -18.70
N GLN A 254 12.52 -1.90 -17.87
CA GLN A 254 13.14 -3.22 -17.80
C GLN A 254 12.08 -4.31 -17.61
N GLN A 255 12.50 -5.55 -17.80
CA GLN A 255 11.69 -6.72 -17.49
C GLN A 255 11.95 -7.12 -16.04
N HIS A 256 11.12 -6.61 -15.13
CA HIS A 256 11.34 -6.71 -13.69
C HIS A 256 10.87 -8.05 -13.10
N SER A 257 11.66 -8.60 -12.17
CA SER A 257 11.27 -9.78 -11.38
C SER A 257 9.96 -9.59 -10.65
N TYR A 258 9.71 -8.38 -10.14
CA TYR A 258 8.47 -8.06 -9.45
C TYR A 258 7.24 -8.14 -10.37
N THR A 259 7.36 -7.66 -11.61
CA THR A 259 6.30 -7.78 -12.63
C THR A 259 6.01 -9.24 -12.95
N PHE A 260 7.04 -10.05 -13.17
CA PHE A 260 6.86 -11.48 -13.42
C PHE A 260 6.25 -12.22 -12.22
N LEU A 261 6.65 -11.86 -11.01
CA LEU A 261 6.04 -12.41 -9.80
C LEU A 261 4.54 -12.15 -9.73
N PHE A 262 4.10 -10.93 -10.07
CA PHE A 262 2.67 -10.61 -10.07
C PHE A 262 1.93 -11.21 -11.28
N HIS A 263 2.56 -11.35 -12.43
CA HIS A 263 2.00 -12.15 -13.53
C HIS A 263 1.77 -13.61 -13.12
N TRP A 264 2.75 -14.23 -12.46
CA TRP A 264 2.63 -15.57 -11.91
C TRP A 264 1.52 -15.68 -10.86
N ALA A 265 1.50 -14.79 -9.88
CA ALA A 265 0.51 -14.79 -8.80
C ALA A 265 -0.90 -14.50 -9.29
N GLY A 266 -1.05 -13.55 -10.23
CA GLY A 266 -2.32 -13.21 -10.86
C GLY A 266 -2.88 -14.36 -11.67
N ALA A 267 -2.02 -15.08 -12.44
CA ALA A 267 -2.42 -16.26 -13.16
C ALA A 267 -2.84 -17.41 -12.21
N HIS A 268 -2.15 -17.59 -11.08
CA HIS A 268 -2.60 -18.54 -10.04
C HIS A 268 -3.95 -18.16 -9.44
N ALA A 269 -4.21 -16.87 -9.21
CA ALA A 269 -5.50 -16.39 -8.73
C ALA A 269 -6.62 -16.68 -9.76
N ALA A 270 -6.37 -16.34 -11.04
CA ALA A 270 -7.31 -16.61 -12.13
C ALA A 270 -7.59 -18.12 -12.28
N ARG A 271 -6.56 -18.98 -12.22
CA ARG A 271 -6.72 -20.42 -12.26
C ARG A 271 -7.65 -20.92 -11.14
N LYS A 272 -7.46 -20.44 -9.92
CA LYS A 272 -8.28 -20.83 -8.78
C LYS A 272 -9.75 -20.40 -8.94
N ILE A 273 -9.97 -19.20 -9.48
CA ILE A 273 -11.33 -18.74 -9.84
C ILE A 273 -11.93 -19.63 -10.95
N ALA A 274 -11.17 -19.89 -12.01
CA ALA A 274 -11.60 -20.73 -13.13
C ALA A 274 -12.01 -22.14 -12.66
N GLU A 275 -11.28 -22.75 -11.74
CA GLU A 275 -11.61 -24.05 -11.15
C GLU A 275 -12.95 -24.01 -10.41
N MET A 276 -13.23 -22.95 -9.62
CA MET A 276 -14.51 -22.81 -8.91
C MET A 276 -15.71 -22.64 -9.85
N PHE A 277 -15.53 -21.87 -10.91
CA PHE A 277 -16.60 -21.56 -11.87
C PHE A 277 -16.66 -22.53 -13.04
N ARG A 278 -15.74 -23.51 -13.13
CA ARG A 278 -15.58 -24.48 -14.20
C ARG A 278 -15.39 -23.80 -15.58
N ASP A 279 -14.58 -22.75 -15.60
CA ASP A 279 -14.18 -22.05 -16.81
C ASP A 279 -12.87 -22.66 -17.33
N PHE A 280 -12.99 -23.53 -18.32
CA PHE A 280 -11.85 -24.27 -18.86
C PHE A 280 -10.92 -23.40 -19.70
N GLU A 281 -11.45 -22.39 -20.41
CA GLU A 281 -10.66 -21.47 -21.24
C GLU A 281 -9.77 -20.60 -20.35
N MET A 282 -10.35 -19.99 -19.33
CA MET A 282 -9.58 -19.21 -18.33
C MET A 282 -8.53 -20.07 -17.63
N LYS A 283 -8.85 -21.31 -17.30
CA LYS A 283 -7.91 -22.22 -16.66
C LYS A 283 -6.71 -22.54 -17.55
N GLU A 284 -6.95 -22.89 -18.82
CA GLU A 284 -5.90 -23.23 -19.78
C GLU A 284 -4.95 -22.03 -20.01
N LEU A 285 -5.51 -20.82 -20.18
CA LEU A 285 -4.72 -19.60 -20.31
C LEU A 285 -3.91 -19.33 -19.04
N ALA A 286 -4.52 -19.47 -17.86
CA ALA A 286 -3.83 -19.27 -16.59
C ALA A 286 -2.67 -20.25 -16.39
N ASP A 287 -2.85 -21.55 -16.68
CA ASP A 287 -1.80 -22.56 -16.59
C ASP A 287 -0.61 -22.24 -17.52
N LYS A 288 -0.88 -21.79 -18.74
CA LYS A 288 0.14 -21.28 -19.69
C LYS A 288 0.93 -20.11 -19.12
N LEU A 289 0.21 -19.10 -18.57
CA LEU A 289 0.84 -17.89 -18.05
C LEU A 289 1.66 -18.14 -16.77
N ILE A 290 1.24 -19.05 -15.92
CA ILE A 290 2.03 -19.50 -14.75
C ILE A 290 3.40 -20.03 -15.21
N GLN A 291 3.40 -20.89 -16.23
CA GLN A 291 4.65 -21.43 -16.78
C GLN A 291 5.51 -20.34 -17.37
N GLN A 292 4.96 -19.48 -18.24
CA GLN A 292 5.70 -18.40 -18.89
C GLN A 292 6.31 -17.41 -17.88
N ALA A 293 5.53 -16.99 -16.87
CA ALA A 293 6.03 -16.09 -15.83
C ALA A 293 7.16 -16.73 -15.01
N SER A 294 7.06 -18.03 -14.68
CA SER A 294 8.12 -18.77 -13.99
C SER A 294 9.40 -18.84 -14.84
N GLU A 295 9.27 -19.10 -16.14
CA GLU A 295 10.42 -19.12 -17.06
C GLU A 295 11.12 -17.74 -17.15
N GLN A 296 10.38 -16.63 -17.07
CA GLN A 296 10.98 -15.30 -17.04
C GLN A 296 11.64 -15.00 -15.69
N LEU A 297 11.02 -15.39 -14.58
CA LEU A 297 11.63 -15.26 -13.25
C LEU A 297 12.96 -16.01 -13.15
N GLU A 298 13.04 -17.22 -13.68
CA GLU A 298 14.30 -17.99 -13.67
C GLU A 298 15.42 -17.32 -14.48
N LYS A 299 15.11 -16.48 -15.48
CA LYS A 299 16.12 -15.67 -16.18
C LYS A 299 16.70 -14.55 -15.30
N CYS A 300 16.00 -14.16 -14.24
CA CYS A 300 16.50 -13.19 -13.26
C CYS A 300 17.37 -13.84 -12.17
N PHE A 301 17.58 -15.16 -12.17
CA PHE A 301 18.39 -15.82 -11.16
C PHE A 301 19.88 -15.74 -11.49
N ASP A 302 20.66 -15.16 -10.60
CA ASP A 302 22.12 -15.13 -10.65
C ASP A 302 22.67 -16.37 -9.93
N GLU A 303 23.07 -17.38 -10.70
CA GLU A 303 23.59 -18.65 -10.21
C GLU A 303 24.89 -18.48 -9.37
N GLU A 304 25.73 -17.50 -9.70
CA GLU A 304 26.99 -17.26 -9.00
C GLU A 304 26.74 -16.75 -7.57
N ARG A 305 25.77 -15.84 -7.42
CA ARG A 305 25.40 -15.22 -6.13
C ARG A 305 24.35 -16.03 -5.38
N GLY A 306 23.57 -16.88 -6.06
CA GLY A 306 22.46 -17.62 -5.50
C GLY A 306 21.25 -16.73 -5.14
N VAL A 307 21.00 -15.68 -5.93
CA VAL A 307 19.98 -14.67 -5.68
C VAL A 307 19.24 -14.28 -6.96
N TYR A 308 17.94 -13.96 -6.85
CA TYR A 308 17.25 -13.30 -7.95
C TYR A 308 17.64 -11.82 -8.00
N THR A 309 17.75 -11.27 -9.19
CA THR A 309 18.05 -9.86 -9.46
C THR A 309 16.80 -9.06 -9.74
N GLN A 310 16.88 -7.75 -9.66
CA GLN A 310 15.77 -6.80 -9.86
C GLN A 310 15.08 -6.98 -11.22
N ALA A 311 15.83 -7.29 -12.27
CA ALA A 311 15.32 -7.46 -13.63
C ALA A 311 16.25 -8.40 -14.42
N ILE A 312 15.80 -8.81 -15.61
CA ILE A 312 16.64 -9.55 -16.56
C ILE A 312 17.85 -8.69 -16.95
N GLU A 313 19.01 -9.33 -17.15
CA GLU A 313 20.27 -8.71 -17.60
C GLU A 313 20.82 -7.62 -16.66
N THR A 314 20.49 -7.66 -15.37
CA THR A 314 21.11 -6.80 -14.36
C THR A 314 21.63 -7.62 -13.18
N LYS A 315 22.58 -7.04 -12.43
CA LYS A 315 23.03 -7.60 -11.14
C LYS A 315 22.46 -6.82 -9.94
N ASN A 316 21.67 -5.80 -10.19
CA ASN A 316 21.07 -4.97 -9.14
C ASN A 316 20.07 -5.77 -8.30
N LEU A 317 20.06 -5.49 -7.01
CA LEU A 317 19.09 -6.02 -6.04
C LEU A 317 18.17 -4.92 -5.54
N ASP A 318 16.95 -5.30 -5.18
CA ASP A 318 16.03 -4.45 -4.49
C ASP A 318 15.18 -5.23 -3.47
N ALA A 319 14.50 -4.51 -2.59
CA ALA A 319 13.74 -5.10 -1.50
C ALA A 319 12.49 -5.87 -1.97
N SER A 320 11.99 -5.62 -3.18
CA SER A 320 10.83 -6.34 -3.71
C SER A 320 11.08 -7.83 -3.91
N LEU A 321 12.35 -8.22 -4.05
CA LEU A 321 12.78 -9.60 -4.17
C LEU A 321 12.45 -10.45 -2.94
N LEU A 322 12.25 -9.84 -1.78
CA LEU A 322 11.73 -10.50 -0.57
C LEU A 322 10.33 -11.08 -0.80
N GLN A 323 9.56 -10.50 -1.72
CA GLN A 323 8.20 -10.96 -2.05
C GLN A 323 8.19 -12.34 -2.73
N LEU A 324 9.28 -12.78 -3.34
CA LEU A 324 9.39 -14.14 -3.88
C LEU A 324 9.14 -15.20 -2.80
N ILE A 325 9.50 -14.91 -1.55
CA ILE A 325 9.29 -15.80 -0.40
C ILE A 325 7.91 -15.58 0.22
N THR A 326 7.51 -14.34 0.48
CA THR A 326 6.23 -14.04 1.15
C THR A 326 5.01 -14.41 0.29
N MET A 327 5.17 -14.47 -1.04
CA MET A 327 4.16 -14.92 -2.00
C MET A 327 4.32 -16.42 -2.37
N ASN A 328 5.23 -17.15 -1.72
CA ASN A 328 5.48 -18.59 -1.91
C ASN A 328 5.89 -19.00 -3.36
N TYR A 329 6.54 -18.12 -4.10
CA TYR A 329 7.24 -18.52 -5.32
C TYR A 329 8.48 -19.36 -4.97
N LEU A 330 9.29 -18.87 -4.02
CA LEU A 330 10.34 -19.65 -3.37
C LEU A 330 9.78 -20.36 -2.13
N ASP A 331 10.00 -21.66 -2.01
CA ASP A 331 9.69 -22.37 -0.77
C ASP A 331 10.52 -21.81 0.38
N PRO A 332 9.90 -21.22 1.42
CA PRO A 332 10.60 -20.62 2.55
C PRO A 332 11.57 -21.56 3.28
N ASN A 333 11.35 -22.87 3.18
CA ASN A 333 12.19 -23.88 3.84
C ASN A 333 13.40 -24.29 2.99
N SER A 334 13.44 -23.92 1.72
CA SER A 334 14.51 -24.29 0.80
C SER A 334 15.83 -23.58 1.10
N ASP A 335 16.95 -24.20 0.80
CA ASP A 335 18.28 -23.58 0.91
C ASP A 335 18.44 -22.42 -0.08
N ARG A 336 17.75 -22.49 -1.24
CA ARG A 336 17.69 -21.39 -2.22
C ARG A 336 17.06 -20.14 -1.63
N ALA A 337 15.94 -20.26 -0.89
CA ALA A 337 15.30 -19.15 -0.22
C ALA A 337 16.20 -18.55 0.88
N LYS A 338 16.84 -19.38 1.69
CA LYS A 338 17.77 -18.91 2.74
C LYS A 338 18.93 -18.15 2.16
N LYS A 339 19.58 -18.72 1.12
CA LYS A 339 20.70 -18.07 0.42
C LYS A 339 20.29 -16.75 -0.22
N HIS A 340 19.11 -16.70 -0.83
CA HIS A 340 18.53 -15.49 -1.42
C HIS A 340 18.39 -14.38 -0.38
N VAL A 341 17.89 -14.68 0.81
CA VAL A 341 17.74 -13.70 1.92
C VAL A 341 19.10 -13.23 2.42
N GLU A 342 20.08 -14.13 2.64
CA GLU A 342 21.43 -13.77 3.08
C GLU A 342 22.07 -12.73 2.15
N VAL A 343 21.97 -12.91 0.83
CA VAL A 343 22.56 -11.97 -0.14
C VAL A 343 21.83 -10.62 -0.11
N LEU A 344 20.49 -10.61 0.03
CA LEU A 344 19.73 -9.37 0.19
C LEU A 344 20.07 -8.62 1.49
N GLU A 345 20.28 -9.35 2.59
CA GLU A 345 20.72 -8.78 3.87
C GLU A 345 22.09 -8.10 3.74
N ASP A 346 23.06 -8.79 3.14
CA ASP A 346 24.41 -8.27 2.97
C ASP A 346 24.44 -6.97 2.15
N GLU A 347 23.54 -6.85 1.16
CA GLU A 347 23.50 -5.67 0.30
C GLU A 347 22.59 -4.55 0.80
N LEU A 348 21.39 -4.87 1.31
CA LEU A 348 20.33 -3.89 1.53
C LEU A 348 20.05 -3.58 3.00
N LYS A 349 20.44 -4.43 3.95
CA LYS A 349 20.15 -4.23 5.37
C LYS A 349 21.11 -3.22 6.01
N THR A 350 20.58 -2.34 6.86
CA THR A 350 21.39 -1.49 7.74
C THR A 350 21.72 -2.21 9.05
N LYS A 351 22.66 -1.65 9.82
CA LYS A 351 23.02 -2.17 11.17
C LYS A 351 21.85 -2.09 12.14
N GLU A 352 20.96 -1.14 11.94
CA GLU A 352 19.76 -0.90 12.75
C GLU A 352 18.59 -1.84 12.39
N GLY A 353 18.75 -2.70 11.37
CA GLY A 353 17.69 -3.60 10.89
C GLY A 353 16.69 -2.95 9.95
N LEU A 354 16.93 -1.71 9.53
CA LEU A 354 16.22 -1.08 8.44
C LEU A 354 16.66 -1.66 7.10
N PHE A 355 15.89 -1.42 6.05
CA PHE A 355 16.13 -2.02 4.74
C PHE A 355 15.99 -0.97 3.64
N TYR A 356 17.04 -0.82 2.80
CA TYR A 356 16.96 0.06 1.63
C TYR A 356 16.07 -0.56 0.56
N ARG A 357 15.35 0.28 -0.18
CA ARG A 357 14.61 -0.18 -1.37
C ARG A 357 15.57 -0.72 -2.44
N TYR A 358 16.70 -0.05 -2.65
CA TYR A 358 17.88 -0.43 -3.45
C TYR A 358 19.03 0.52 -3.12
N LYS A 359 20.25 0.19 -3.57
CA LYS A 359 21.47 1.00 -3.35
C LYS A 359 22.15 1.41 -4.66
N HIS A 360 21.43 1.55 -5.72
CA HIS A 360 21.95 2.08 -6.98
C HIS A 360 21.24 3.40 -7.31
N ALA A 361 21.89 4.24 -8.13
CA ALA A 361 21.30 5.49 -8.57
C ALA A 361 20.09 5.25 -9.49
N ASP A 362 19.06 6.03 -9.29
CA ASP A 362 17.91 6.17 -10.17
C ASP A 362 17.87 7.57 -10.81
N ASP A 363 16.69 8.00 -11.32
CA ASP A 363 16.49 9.30 -11.96
C ASP A 363 16.76 10.50 -11.02
N PHE A 364 16.85 10.28 -9.72
CA PHE A 364 17.01 11.29 -8.66
C PHE A 364 18.26 11.04 -7.79
N GLY A 365 19.16 10.14 -8.19
CA GLY A 365 20.32 9.72 -7.42
C GLY A 365 20.06 8.48 -6.57
N GLU A 366 21.02 8.12 -5.70
CA GLU A 366 20.86 7.01 -4.76
C GLU A 366 19.90 7.40 -3.62
N PRO A 367 19.01 6.49 -3.16
CA PRO A 367 18.17 6.75 -1.98
C PRO A 367 19.02 6.95 -0.73
N GLU A 368 18.81 8.05 -0.01
CA GLU A 368 19.54 8.37 1.22
C GLU A 368 18.89 7.79 2.48
N THR A 369 17.56 7.61 2.45
CA THR A 369 16.74 7.07 3.53
C THR A 369 16.33 5.63 3.26
N THR A 370 15.86 4.95 4.30
CA THR A 370 15.32 3.59 4.21
C THR A 370 13.81 3.64 4.19
N PHE A 371 13.21 2.85 3.30
CA PHE A 371 11.77 2.78 3.14
C PHE A 371 11.17 1.77 4.13
N LEU A 372 10.29 2.21 5.03
CA LEU A 372 9.76 1.39 6.13
C LEU A 372 9.07 0.11 5.67
N ILE A 373 8.33 0.13 4.56
CA ILE A 373 7.71 -1.07 4.03
C ILE A 373 8.74 -2.17 3.72
N CYS A 374 9.92 -1.81 3.21
CA CYS A 374 10.98 -2.76 2.90
C CYS A 374 11.48 -3.47 4.16
N ALA A 375 11.62 -2.75 5.27
CA ALA A 375 11.97 -3.33 6.56
C ALA A 375 10.87 -4.27 7.09
N PHE A 376 9.59 -3.93 6.93
CA PHE A 376 8.48 -4.83 7.29
C PHE A 376 8.40 -6.06 6.38
N TRP A 377 8.67 -5.94 5.07
CA TRP A 377 8.79 -7.10 4.18
C TRP A 377 9.92 -8.03 4.61
N TYR A 378 11.04 -7.45 5.06
CA TYR A 378 12.14 -8.25 5.60
C TYR A 378 11.72 -8.99 6.87
N VAL A 379 11.02 -8.34 7.80
CA VAL A 379 10.46 -8.99 9.00
C VAL A 379 9.48 -10.12 8.64
N GLU A 380 8.59 -9.88 7.68
CA GLU A 380 7.65 -10.91 7.19
C GLU A 380 8.42 -12.11 6.60
N THR A 381 9.45 -11.84 5.81
CA THR A 381 10.31 -12.87 5.21
C THR A 381 11.05 -13.69 6.26
N LEU A 382 11.64 -13.06 7.28
CA LEU A 382 12.29 -13.75 8.39
C LEU A 382 11.33 -14.68 9.12
N ALA A 383 10.11 -14.23 9.38
CA ALA A 383 9.07 -15.08 9.98
C ALA A 383 8.73 -16.27 9.06
N CYS A 384 8.66 -16.07 7.73
CA CYS A 384 8.40 -17.14 6.77
C CYS A 384 9.48 -18.20 6.75
N ILE A 385 10.77 -17.83 6.79
CA ILE A 385 11.91 -18.78 6.76
C ILE A 385 12.26 -19.35 8.14
N GLY A 386 11.48 -19.03 9.19
CA GLY A 386 11.64 -19.59 10.54
C GLY A 386 12.59 -18.83 11.47
N ARG A 387 13.14 -17.67 11.06
CA ARG A 387 13.96 -16.77 11.92
C ARG A 387 13.07 -15.88 12.79
N VAL A 388 12.17 -16.48 13.58
CA VAL A 388 11.07 -15.79 14.25
C VAL A 388 11.55 -14.83 15.34
N GLU A 389 12.54 -15.23 16.15
CA GLU A 389 13.05 -14.37 17.23
C GLU A 389 13.72 -13.11 16.66
N GLU A 390 14.49 -13.23 15.60
CA GLU A 390 15.07 -12.08 14.92
C GLU A 390 14.00 -11.18 14.30
N ALA A 391 12.97 -11.78 13.69
CA ALA A 391 11.82 -11.02 13.18
C ALA A 391 11.15 -10.19 14.27
N LYS A 392 10.99 -10.75 15.50
CA LYS A 392 10.44 -10.03 16.65
C LYS A 392 11.33 -8.85 17.07
N GLU A 393 12.63 -9.08 17.22
CA GLU A 393 13.58 -8.04 17.64
C GLU A 393 13.59 -6.86 16.67
N ILE A 394 13.60 -7.14 15.36
CA ILE A 394 13.57 -6.09 14.33
C ILE A 394 12.21 -5.39 14.34
N PHE A 395 11.11 -6.13 14.41
CA PHE A 395 9.77 -5.56 14.48
C PHE A 395 9.63 -4.60 15.67
N GLU A 396 10.05 -5.00 16.85
CA GLU A 396 10.03 -4.14 18.06
C GLU A 396 10.88 -2.88 17.89
N ARG A 397 12.02 -2.99 17.23
CA ARG A 397 12.84 -1.83 16.87
C ARG A 397 12.12 -0.90 15.90
N LEU A 398 11.46 -1.43 14.86
CA LEU A 398 10.66 -0.62 13.94
C LEU A 398 9.54 0.14 14.64
N LEU A 399 8.94 -0.44 15.69
CA LEU A 399 7.93 0.26 16.49
C LEU A 399 8.46 1.49 17.22
N THR A 400 9.77 1.57 17.49
CA THR A 400 10.36 2.74 18.16
C THR A 400 10.39 4.00 17.27
N TYR A 401 10.29 3.85 15.95
CA TYR A 401 10.25 4.98 15.01
C TYR A 401 8.86 5.63 14.92
N ARG A 402 7.81 5.02 15.49
CA ARG A 402 6.46 5.62 15.51
C ARG A 402 6.46 6.94 16.29
N ASN A 403 5.64 7.89 15.85
CA ASN A 403 5.41 9.09 16.64
C ASN A 403 4.56 8.79 17.90
N HIS A 404 4.30 9.82 18.72
CA HIS A 404 3.52 9.70 19.96
C HIS A 404 2.06 9.22 19.78
N LEU A 405 1.54 9.25 18.54
CA LEU A 405 0.21 8.72 18.18
C LEU A 405 0.27 7.30 17.59
N GLY A 406 1.48 6.71 17.50
CA GLY A 406 1.69 5.40 16.90
C GLY A 406 1.67 5.39 15.38
N LEU A 407 1.94 6.54 14.74
CA LEU A 407 1.89 6.70 13.28
C LEU A 407 3.29 6.61 12.65
N LEU A 408 3.33 6.12 11.41
CA LEU A 408 4.52 5.94 10.60
C LEU A 408 4.43 6.74 9.29
N SER A 409 5.57 7.31 8.89
CA SER A 409 5.79 7.91 7.57
C SER A 409 6.23 6.86 6.55
N GLU A 410 6.61 7.33 5.38
CA GLU A 410 7.20 6.52 4.30
C GLU A 410 8.60 6.03 4.65
N ASP A 411 9.48 6.96 4.97
CA ASP A 411 10.90 6.74 5.17
C ASP A 411 11.36 7.01 6.59
N VAL A 412 12.52 6.41 6.93
CA VAL A 412 13.28 6.69 8.15
C VAL A 412 14.75 6.91 7.78
N ASP A 413 15.33 7.98 8.29
CA ASP A 413 16.77 8.16 8.27
C ASP A 413 17.42 7.21 9.29
N ALA A 414 18.20 6.25 8.80
CA ALA A 414 18.85 5.23 9.61
C ALA A 414 19.83 5.80 10.67
N LYS A 415 20.35 7.01 10.45
CA LYS A 415 21.34 7.64 11.35
C LYS A 415 20.68 8.37 12.51
N THR A 416 19.57 9.05 12.25
CA THR A 416 18.90 9.90 13.24
C THR A 416 17.63 9.27 13.82
N GLY A 417 17.05 8.29 13.16
CA GLY A 417 15.74 7.72 13.48
C GLY A 417 14.57 8.64 13.15
N SER A 418 14.82 9.76 12.45
CA SER A 418 13.78 10.72 12.07
C SER A 418 12.91 10.16 10.94
N GLN A 419 11.61 10.37 11.04
CA GLN A 419 10.65 10.02 10.00
C GLN A 419 10.65 11.06 8.89
N TRP A 420 10.59 10.61 7.63
CA TRP A 420 10.54 11.42 6.43
C TRP A 420 9.52 10.85 5.43
N GLY A 421 9.22 11.61 4.37
CA GLY A 421 8.22 11.23 3.38
C GLY A 421 6.78 11.48 3.81
N ASN A 422 5.84 11.13 2.95
CA ASN A 422 4.42 11.38 3.16
C ASN A 422 3.88 10.63 4.39
N PHE A 423 2.90 11.24 5.10
CA PHE A 423 2.54 10.86 6.46
C PHE A 423 1.06 11.10 6.78
N PRO A 424 0.38 10.21 7.54
CA PRO A 424 0.80 8.83 7.72
C PRO A 424 0.73 8.08 6.40
N GLN A 425 1.60 7.07 6.20
CA GLN A 425 1.62 6.32 4.97
C GLN A 425 0.94 4.96 5.13
N ALA A 426 -0.01 4.65 4.25
CA ALA A 426 -0.73 3.39 4.26
C ALA A 426 0.21 2.18 4.15
N TYR A 427 1.19 2.24 3.27
CA TYR A 427 2.12 1.15 2.98
C TYR A 427 2.94 0.73 4.21
N SER A 428 3.47 1.68 4.98
CA SER A 428 4.20 1.41 6.23
C SER A 428 3.31 0.72 7.28
N HIS A 429 2.06 1.15 7.41
CA HIS A 429 1.08 0.53 8.31
C HIS A 429 0.61 -0.85 7.81
N VAL A 430 0.51 -1.05 6.50
CA VAL A 430 0.28 -2.38 5.89
C VAL A 430 1.40 -3.34 6.24
N GLY A 431 2.64 -2.90 6.09
CA GLY A 431 3.81 -3.69 6.43
C GLY A 431 3.80 -4.13 7.89
N LEU A 432 3.50 -3.20 8.80
CA LEU A 432 3.36 -3.49 10.22
C LEU A 432 2.31 -4.59 10.48
N VAL A 433 1.12 -4.47 9.90
CA VAL A 433 0.04 -5.47 10.06
C VAL A 433 0.47 -6.82 9.53
N ASN A 434 0.96 -6.89 8.28
CA ASN A 434 1.32 -8.16 7.65
C ASN A 434 2.47 -8.86 8.40
N ALA A 435 3.50 -8.12 8.82
CA ALA A 435 4.62 -8.64 9.61
C ALA A 435 4.15 -9.15 10.98
N ALA A 436 3.28 -8.42 11.69
CA ALA A 436 2.72 -8.86 12.96
C ALA A 436 1.92 -10.16 12.82
N PHE A 437 1.11 -10.30 11.76
CA PHE A 437 0.39 -11.53 11.49
C PHE A 437 1.32 -12.69 11.10
N ALA A 438 2.38 -12.44 10.33
CA ALA A 438 3.36 -13.46 9.98
C ALA A 438 4.07 -14.01 11.22
N ILE A 439 4.50 -13.14 12.14
CA ILE A 439 5.08 -13.53 13.42
C ILE A 439 4.06 -14.29 14.27
N SER A 440 2.83 -13.76 14.43
CA SER A 440 1.78 -14.38 15.26
C SER A 440 1.48 -15.82 14.82
N LYS A 441 1.46 -16.09 13.51
CA LYS A 441 1.26 -17.44 12.96
C LYS A 441 2.36 -18.43 13.35
N ARG A 442 3.57 -17.94 13.62
CA ARG A 442 4.74 -18.76 13.99
C ARG A 442 4.88 -18.95 15.50
N LEU A 443 4.33 -18.04 16.29
CA LEU A 443 4.39 -18.14 17.74
C LEU A 443 3.48 -19.21 18.33
N ASP A 444 2.55 -19.73 17.55
CA ASP A 444 1.58 -20.78 17.94
C ASP A 444 0.86 -20.52 19.27
N THR A 445 0.67 -19.22 19.57
CA THR A 445 0.06 -18.78 20.82
C THR A 445 -1.46 -18.83 20.71
N GLN A 446 -2.09 -19.68 21.48
CA GLN A 446 -3.54 -19.67 21.63
C GLN A 446 -3.99 -18.43 22.43
N ILE A 447 -5.03 -17.74 21.96
CA ILE A 447 -5.60 -16.59 22.66
C ILE A 447 -6.38 -17.04 23.89
N PHE A 448 -6.98 -18.24 23.84
CA PHE A 448 -7.70 -18.87 24.92
C PHE A 448 -7.02 -20.20 25.27
N LEU A 449 -6.66 -20.36 26.54
CA LEU A 449 -6.16 -21.60 27.10
C LEU A 449 -7.32 -22.51 27.53
#